data_3415effce2dc2cdf48a2e77413cb2abc
#
_entry.id   3415effce2dc2cdf48a2e77413cb2abc
#
_cell.length_a   1.000
_cell.length_b   1.000
_cell.length_c   1.000
_cell.angle_alpha   90.00
_cell.angle_beta   90.00
_cell.angle_gamma   90.00
#
_symmetry.space_group_name_H-M   'P 1'
#
loop_
_entity.id
_entity.type
_entity.pdbx_description
1 polymer ?
#
loop_
_entity_poly.entity_id
_entity_poly.type
_entity_poly.pdbx_seq_one_letter_code
_entity_poly.pdbx_strand_id
1 'polypeptide(L)'
;TKYRFVFYARPNNLRNLFYLGIQVINSAIQQQILNLDQWEIIFVGKDIPDVTIDDGKEPIKYQNLNWSEYAQLAGTVDLGLSLMCTPHPSYPPLDLAASGAVVVTNRFSNKQDLNCYSANLICADPELHALVDAIRKGIALATDPVAREQNFINNKLSTDWNQSLKDVIQVLSTNY
;
A
#
# COMPACT_ATOMS: atom_id res chain seq x y z
N THR A 1 -4.47 10.06 -18.98
CA THR A 1 -3.52 9.35 -18.09
C THR A 1 -4.32 8.40 -17.23
N LYS A 2 -3.87 7.14 -17.11
CA LYS A 2 -4.50 6.15 -16.22
C LYS A 2 -4.08 6.41 -14.79
N TYR A 3 -4.94 6.05 -13.83
CA TYR A 3 -4.59 5.90 -12.42
C TYR A 3 -3.60 4.75 -12.24
N ARG A 4 -2.76 4.81 -11.22
CA ARG A 4 -1.73 3.81 -10.92
C ARG A 4 -2.07 3.02 -9.67
N PHE A 5 -2.30 1.71 -9.88
CA PHE A 5 -2.47 0.74 -8.82
C PHE A 5 -1.16 -0.01 -8.60
N VAL A 6 -0.60 0.05 -7.40
CA VAL A 6 0.64 -0.64 -7.06
C VAL A 6 0.38 -1.78 -6.08
N PHE A 7 0.84 -2.97 -6.40
CA PHE A 7 0.93 -4.10 -5.47
C PHE A 7 2.36 -4.33 -5.00
N TYR A 8 2.59 -4.29 -3.67
CA TYR A 8 3.88 -4.61 -3.09
C TYR A 8 4.08 -6.12 -3.07
N ALA A 9 4.82 -6.63 -4.06
CA ALA A 9 4.92 -8.04 -4.41
C ALA A 9 6.24 -8.66 -3.93
N ARG A 10 6.17 -9.55 -2.93
CA ARG A 10 7.33 -10.29 -2.41
C ARG A 10 6.98 -11.77 -2.24
N PRO A 11 7.03 -12.57 -3.31
CA PRO A 11 6.60 -13.98 -3.31
C PRO A 11 7.43 -14.85 -2.37
N ASN A 12 8.72 -14.56 -2.21
CA ASN A 12 9.63 -15.32 -1.34
C ASN A 12 9.50 -14.98 0.15
N ASN A 13 8.61 -14.07 0.50
CA ASN A 13 8.30 -13.74 1.89
C ASN A 13 6.83 -14.06 2.18
N LEU A 14 6.56 -15.21 2.75
CA LEU A 14 5.21 -15.72 3.01
C LEU A 14 4.35 -14.71 3.81
N ARG A 15 4.96 -13.89 4.67
CA ARG A 15 4.23 -12.87 5.44
C ARG A 15 3.58 -11.80 4.55
N ASN A 16 4.06 -11.60 3.32
CA ASN A 16 3.52 -10.60 2.40
C ASN A 16 2.28 -11.08 1.63
N LEU A 17 1.80 -12.29 1.87
CA LEU A 17 0.55 -12.83 1.30
C LEU A 17 0.44 -12.63 -0.22
N PHE A 18 1.54 -12.85 -0.94
CA PHE A 18 1.64 -12.59 -2.38
C PHE A 18 0.50 -13.21 -3.19
N TYR A 19 0.22 -14.49 -2.96
CA TYR A 19 -0.82 -15.22 -3.72
C TYR A 19 -2.23 -14.70 -3.40
N LEU A 20 -2.50 -14.32 -2.14
CA LEU A 20 -3.76 -13.68 -1.79
C LEU A 20 -3.89 -12.33 -2.49
N GLY A 21 -2.81 -11.54 -2.56
CA GLY A 21 -2.80 -10.27 -3.29
C GLY A 21 -3.16 -10.44 -4.77
N ILE A 22 -2.61 -11.46 -5.45
CA ILE A 22 -2.98 -11.79 -6.84
C ILE A 22 -4.45 -12.17 -6.95
N GLN A 23 -4.96 -13.01 -6.04
CA GLN A 23 -6.37 -13.38 -6.04
C GLN A 23 -7.30 -12.18 -5.86
N VAL A 24 -6.94 -11.25 -4.96
CA VAL A 24 -7.68 -10.01 -4.72
C VAL A 24 -7.71 -9.15 -5.98
N ILE A 25 -6.56 -8.95 -6.63
CA ILE A 25 -6.45 -8.16 -7.87
C ILE A 25 -7.31 -8.78 -8.96
N ASN A 26 -7.16 -10.09 -9.23
CA ASN A 26 -7.93 -10.77 -10.25
C ASN A 26 -9.44 -10.72 -9.97
N SER A 27 -9.85 -10.94 -8.72
CA SER A 27 -11.26 -10.84 -8.33
C SER A 27 -11.80 -9.41 -8.50
N ALA A 28 -11.03 -8.38 -8.17
CA ALA A 28 -11.42 -6.99 -8.37
C ALA A 28 -11.56 -6.64 -9.86
N ILE A 29 -10.69 -7.18 -10.73
CA ILE A 29 -10.78 -7.00 -12.19
C ILE A 29 -12.03 -7.72 -12.72
N GLN A 30 -12.23 -8.99 -12.39
CA GLN A 30 -13.38 -9.79 -12.85
C GLN A 30 -14.72 -9.19 -12.42
N GLN A 31 -14.78 -8.57 -11.24
CA GLN A 31 -15.95 -7.86 -10.76
C GLN A 31 -16.08 -6.42 -11.31
N GLN A 32 -15.22 -6.02 -12.23
CA GLN A 32 -15.17 -4.67 -12.82
C GLN A 32 -15.00 -3.54 -11.79
N ILE A 33 -14.47 -3.86 -10.60
CA ILE A 33 -14.11 -2.89 -9.56
C ILE A 33 -12.83 -2.16 -9.97
N LEU A 34 -11.84 -2.92 -10.45
CA LEU A 34 -10.56 -2.43 -10.95
C LEU A 34 -10.57 -2.51 -12.48
N ASN A 35 -10.98 -1.42 -13.13
CA ASN A 35 -11.11 -1.35 -14.59
C ASN A 35 -9.75 -1.05 -15.24
N LEU A 36 -9.23 -1.98 -16.05
CA LEU A 36 -7.93 -1.88 -16.72
C LEU A 36 -7.86 -0.78 -17.80
N ASP A 37 -8.99 -0.24 -18.25
CA ASP A 37 -9.00 0.93 -19.13
C ASP A 37 -8.67 2.22 -18.39
N GLN A 38 -8.96 2.26 -17.07
CA GLN A 38 -8.73 3.40 -16.19
C GLN A 38 -7.50 3.25 -15.31
N TRP A 39 -7.09 2.01 -15.01
CA TRP A 39 -6.02 1.68 -14.08
C TRP A 39 -4.87 0.94 -14.75
N GLU A 40 -3.66 1.37 -14.45
CA GLU A 40 -2.42 0.67 -14.75
C GLU A 40 -2.01 -0.15 -13.54
N ILE A 41 -1.76 -1.45 -13.74
CA ILE A 41 -1.40 -2.37 -12.64
C ILE A 41 0.11 -2.56 -12.62
N ILE A 42 0.70 -2.24 -11.48
CA ILE A 42 2.16 -2.26 -11.25
C ILE A 42 2.46 -3.18 -10.07
N PHE A 43 3.38 -4.11 -10.28
CA PHE A 43 3.95 -4.92 -9.20
C PHE A 43 5.34 -4.38 -8.87
N VAL A 44 5.56 -4.03 -7.61
CA VAL A 44 6.86 -3.57 -7.12
C VAL A 44 7.40 -4.49 -6.04
N GLY A 45 8.65 -4.92 -6.17
CA GLY A 45 9.24 -5.81 -5.16
C GLY A 45 10.51 -6.50 -5.63
N LYS A 46 10.60 -7.77 -5.30
CA LYS A 46 11.77 -8.60 -5.61
C LYS A 46 11.35 -10.02 -5.96
N ASP A 47 12.04 -10.62 -6.92
CA ASP A 47 11.84 -12.00 -7.36
C ASP A 47 10.37 -12.26 -7.80
N ILE A 48 9.76 -11.30 -8.49
CA ILE A 48 8.38 -11.39 -8.96
C ILE A 48 8.34 -12.37 -10.14
N PRO A 49 7.60 -13.48 -10.02
CA PRO A 49 7.49 -14.45 -11.10
C PRO A 49 6.71 -13.90 -12.29
N ASP A 50 6.70 -14.64 -13.38
CA ASP A 50 5.79 -14.38 -14.48
C ASP A 50 4.38 -14.78 -14.05
N VAL A 51 3.55 -13.76 -13.88
CA VAL A 51 2.14 -13.89 -13.51
C VAL A 51 1.30 -13.08 -14.47
N THR A 52 0.14 -13.59 -14.76
CA THR A 52 -0.89 -12.89 -15.52
C THR A 52 -2.00 -12.42 -14.61
N ILE A 53 -2.52 -11.25 -14.92
CA ILE A 53 -3.74 -10.68 -14.35
C ILE A 53 -4.77 -10.62 -15.48
N ASP A 54 -6.05 -10.88 -15.15
CA ASP A 54 -7.08 -10.97 -16.18
C ASP A 54 -6.69 -11.97 -17.31
N ASP A 55 -7.37 -12.03 -18.43
CA ASP A 55 -7.19 -12.97 -19.53
C ASP A 55 -5.82 -12.87 -20.25
N GLY A 56 -4.74 -13.15 -19.52
CA GLY A 56 -3.38 -13.22 -20.05
C GLY A 56 -2.60 -11.90 -20.07
N LYS A 57 -3.13 -10.81 -19.51
CA LYS A 57 -2.39 -9.55 -19.36
C LYS A 57 -1.35 -9.66 -18.26
N GLU A 58 -0.17 -9.10 -18.47
CA GLU A 58 0.87 -9.03 -17.46
C GLU A 58 0.86 -7.66 -16.78
N PRO A 59 1.09 -7.60 -15.44
CA PRO A 59 1.31 -6.33 -14.75
C PRO A 59 2.66 -5.75 -15.15
N ILE A 60 2.80 -4.44 -15.06
CA ILE A 60 4.12 -3.79 -15.15
C ILE A 60 4.92 -4.21 -13.92
N LYS A 61 6.17 -4.66 -14.08
CA LYS A 61 7.02 -5.12 -12.98
C LYS A 61 8.17 -4.16 -12.75
N TYR A 62 8.28 -3.64 -11.54
CA TYR A 62 9.47 -2.92 -11.06
C TYR A 62 10.15 -3.75 -9.97
N GLN A 63 11.37 -4.21 -10.26
CA GLN A 63 12.10 -5.09 -9.35
C GLN A 63 13.42 -4.46 -8.93
N ASN A 64 13.80 -4.70 -7.67
CA ASN A 64 15.08 -4.28 -7.11
C ASN A 64 15.36 -2.77 -7.23
N LEU A 65 14.30 -1.94 -7.13
CA LEU A 65 14.45 -0.49 -7.13
C LEU A 65 15.34 -0.05 -5.97
N ASN A 66 16.21 0.92 -6.22
CA ASN A 66 16.90 1.63 -5.15
C ASN A 66 15.94 2.62 -4.47
N TRP A 67 16.39 3.25 -3.37
CA TRP A 67 15.55 4.16 -2.57
C TRP A 67 15.02 5.35 -3.38
N SER A 68 15.83 5.93 -4.25
CA SER A 68 15.43 7.07 -5.09
C SER A 68 14.37 6.66 -6.11
N GLU A 69 14.58 5.54 -6.78
CA GLU A 69 13.64 4.98 -7.76
C GLU A 69 12.30 4.61 -7.10
N TYR A 70 12.35 3.99 -5.92
CA TYR A 70 11.15 3.66 -5.16
C TYR A 70 10.39 4.92 -4.72
N ALA A 71 11.09 5.94 -4.22
CA ALA A 71 10.47 7.21 -3.84
C ALA A 71 9.81 7.93 -5.02
N GLN A 72 10.45 7.92 -6.20
CA GLN A 72 9.87 8.45 -7.42
C GLN A 72 8.61 7.69 -7.83
N LEU A 73 8.64 6.35 -7.77
CA LEU A 73 7.46 5.53 -8.05
C LEU A 73 6.34 5.85 -7.05
N ALA A 74 6.64 5.85 -5.74
CA ALA A 74 5.66 6.11 -4.68
C ALA A 74 4.92 7.44 -4.88
N GLY A 75 5.61 8.49 -5.32
CA GLY A 75 5.02 9.80 -5.64
C GLY A 75 4.06 9.80 -6.83
N THR A 76 3.94 8.70 -7.57
CA THR A 76 3.05 8.57 -8.74
C THR A 76 1.89 7.62 -8.51
N VAL A 77 1.81 7.01 -7.34
CA VAL A 77 0.80 5.99 -7.01
C VAL A 77 -0.51 6.64 -6.56
N ASP A 78 -1.61 6.14 -7.09
CA ASP A 78 -2.95 6.56 -6.65
C ASP A 78 -3.53 5.60 -5.61
N LEU A 79 -3.38 4.29 -5.81
CA LEU A 79 -3.85 3.26 -4.91
C LEU A 79 -2.79 2.16 -4.74
N GLY A 80 -2.46 1.84 -3.50
CA GLY A 80 -1.55 0.75 -3.14
C GLY A 80 -2.27 -0.43 -2.50
N LEU A 81 -1.79 -1.64 -2.77
CA LEU A 81 -2.10 -2.86 -2.02
C LEU A 81 -0.81 -3.38 -1.41
N SER A 82 -0.72 -3.38 -0.09
CA SER A 82 0.44 -3.91 0.62
C SER A 82 0.00 -4.80 1.78
N LEU A 83 0.24 -6.09 1.65
CA LEU A 83 -0.19 -7.10 2.61
C LEU A 83 0.98 -7.58 3.45
N MET A 84 0.76 -7.73 4.77
CA MET A 84 1.76 -8.30 5.67
C MET A 84 1.14 -8.85 6.96
N CYS A 85 1.38 -10.12 7.25
CA CYS A 85 1.03 -10.76 8.52
C CYS A 85 2.08 -10.45 9.58
N THR A 86 2.05 -9.23 10.11
CA THR A 86 2.88 -8.77 11.23
C THR A 86 2.12 -7.77 12.08
N PRO A 87 2.42 -7.69 13.40
CA PRO A 87 1.77 -6.72 14.31
C PRO A 87 2.09 -5.26 14.00
N HIS A 88 3.24 -4.98 13.40
CA HIS A 88 3.62 -3.62 13.01
C HIS A 88 3.05 -3.26 11.62
N PRO A 89 2.85 -1.96 11.32
CA PRO A 89 2.20 -1.52 10.07
C PRO A 89 2.97 -1.88 8.79
N SER A 90 4.29 -2.11 8.86
CA SER A 90 5.20 -2.21 7.72
C SER A 90 5.51 -0.85 7.06
N TYR A 91 6.64 -0.76 6.38
CA TYR A 91 7.04 0.49 5.71
C TYR A 91 6.20 0.80 4.46
N PRO A 92 5.98 -0.14 3.51
CA PRO A 92 5.33 0.21 2.24
C PRO A 92 3.96 0.87 2.36
N PRO A 93 3.04 0.47 3.25
CA PRO A 93 1.78 1.19 3.44
C PRO A 93 2.00 2.63 3.91
N LEU A 94 2.94 2.84 4.82
CA LEU A 94 3.22 4.17 5.38
C LEU A 94 3.92 5.06 4.36
N ASP A 95 4.90 4.51 3.62
CA ASP A 95 5.63 5.24 2.56
C ASP A 95 4.70 5.73 1.46
N LEU A 96 3.80 4.85 0.99
CA LEU A 96 2.82 5.20 -0.04
C LEU A 96 1.82 6.24 0.47
N ALA A 97 1.31 6.10 1.70
CA ALA A 97 0.40 7.09 2.28
C ALA A 97 1.11 8.44 2.53
N ALA A 98 2.38 8.42 2.95
CA ALA A 98 3.21 9.62 3.10
C ALA A 98 3.50 10.31 1.75
N SER A 99 3.40 9.58 0.64
CA SER A 99 3.52 10.09 -0.73
C SER A 99 2.18 10.51 -1.34
N GLY A 100 1.09 10.46 -0.58
CA GLY A 100 -0.25 10.88 -0.99
C GLY A 100 -1.12 9.81 -1.63
N ALA A 101 -0.69 8.55 -1.68
CA ALA A 101 -1.51 7.45 -2.16
C ALA A 101 -2.57 7.03 -1.13
N VAL A 102 -3.66 6.48 -1.61
CA VAL A 102 -4.57 5.64 -0.81
C VAL A 102 -3.97 4.24 -0.74
N VAL A 103 -4.03 3.57 0.42
CA VAL A 103 -3.44 2.24 0.56
C VAL A 103 -4.39 1.29 1.26
N VAL A 104 -4.57 0.12 0.67
CA VAL A 104 -5.23 -1.03 1.29
C VAL A 104 -4.17 -1.95 1.90
N THR A 105 -4.36 -2.32 3.16
CA THR A 105 -3.53 -3.29 3.87
C THR A 105 -4.40 -4.24 4.70
N ASN A 106 -3.81 -5.34 5.17
CA ASN A 106 -4.56 -6.29 5.99
C ASN A 106 -4.39 -6.03 7.49
N ARG A 107 -5.44 -6.36 8.23
CA ARG A 107 -5.39 -6.48 9.69
C ARG A 107 -4.53 -7.67 10.11
N PHE A 108 -3.88 -7.57 11.26
CA PHE A 108 -3.17 -8.67 11.88
C PHE A 108 -2.86 -8.37 13.35
N SER A 109 -3.26 -9.23 14.27
CA SER A 109 -3.01 -9.07 15.71
C SER A 109 -3.43 -7.67 16.19
N ASN A 110 -2.52 -6.86 16.73
CA ASN A 110 -2.78 -5.48 17.19
C ASN A 110 -2.83 -4.44 16.05
N LYS A 111 -2.44 -4.80 14.83
CA LYS A 111 -2.62 -3.95 13.64
C LYS A 111 -4.07 -4.06 13.15
N GLN A 112 -5.00 -3.34 13.77
CA GLN A 112 -6.42 -3.40 13.45
C GLN A 112 -6.88 -2.19 12.61
N ASP A 113 -6.28 -1.04 12.88
CA ASP A 113 -6.58 0.21 12.21
C ASP A 113 -5.29 1.06 12.13
N LEU A 114 -5.12 1.78 11.03
CA LEU A 114 -3.99 2.68 10.80
C LEU A 114 -4.44 4.14 10.57
N ASN A 115 -5.70 4.46 10.84
CA ASN A 115 -6.23 5.83 10.73
C ASN A 115 -5.50 6.83 11.65
N CYS A 116 -4.88 6.34 12.72
CA CYS A 116 -4.03 7.16 13.59
C CYS A 116 -2.83 7.77 12.84
N TYR A 117 -2.40 7.16 11.72
CA TYR A 117 -1.35 7.68 10.86
C TYR A 117 -1.91 8.49 9.69
N SER A 118 -2.90 7.95 8.98
CA SER A 118 -3.53 8.62 7.84
C SER A 118 -4.89 8.01 7.52
N ALA A 119 -5.87 8.84 7.21
CA ALA A 119 -7.17 8.39 6.71
C ALA A 119 -7.13 7.85 5.27
N ASN A 120 -5.97 7.94 4.59
CA ASN A 120 -5.72 7.25 3.32
C ASN A 120 -5.30 5.77 3.50
N LEU A 121 -5.21 5.26 4.74
CA LEU A 121 -4.90 3.86 5.05
C LEU A 121 -6.18 3.10 5.38
N ILE A 122 -6.48 2.07 4.59
CA ILE A 122 -7.67 1.23 4.73
C ILE A 122 -7.23 -0.16 5.18
N CYS A 123 -7.61 -0.56 6.40
CA CYS A 123 -7.34 -1.89 6.93
C CYS A 123 -8.55 -2.82 6.75
N ALA A 124 -8.31 -4.02 6.24
CA ALA A 124 -9.34 -5.06 6.07
C ALA A 124 -8.84 -6.41 6.60
N ASP A 125 -9.75 -7.32 6.89
CA ASP A 125 -9.37 -8.67 7.25
C ASP A 125 -8.67 -9.37 6.07
N PRO A 126 -7.68 -10.26 6.31
CA PRO A 126 -6.89 -10.91 5.27
C PRO A 126 -7.70 -12.02 4.57
N GLU A 127 -8.88 -11.68 4.10
CA GLU A 127 -9.82 -12.52 3.40
C GLU A 127 -10.16 -11.90 2.04
N LEU A 128 -10.38 -12.76 1.04
CA LEU A 128 -10.59 -12.32 -0.35
C LEU A 128 -11.69 -11.24 -0.45
N HIS A 129 -12.87 -11.51 0.11
CA HIS A 129 -14.01 -10.59 0.00
C HIS A 129 -13.76 -9.25 0.72
N ALA A 130 -13.20 -9.31 1.93
CA ALA A 130 -12.92 -8.11 2.71
C ALA A 130 -11.88 -7.21 2.03
N LEU A 131 -10.84 -7.81 1.43
CA LEU A 131 -9.82 -7.07 0.69
C LEU A 131 -10.35 -6.51 -0.64
N VAL A 132 -11.21 -7.24 -1.35
CA VAL A 132 -11.87 -6.74 -2.57
C VAL A 132 -12.79 -5.54 -2.25
N ASP A 133 -13.54 -5.60 -1.17
CA ASP A 133 -14.36 -4.47 -0.71
C ASP A 133 -13.49 -3.28 -0.26
N ALA A 134 -12.36 -3.54 0.36
CA ALA A 134 -11.39 -2.49 0.68
C ALA A 134 -10.78 -1.84 -0.57
N ILE A 135 -10.49 -2.61 -1.63
CA ILE A 135 -10.08 -2.08 -2.94
C ILE A 135 -11.18 -1.18 -3.52
N ARG A 136 -12.44 -1.59 -3.45
CA ARG A 136 -13.57 -0.76 -3.92
C ARG A 136 -13.61 0.59 -3.20
N LYS A 137 -13.46 0.59 -1.87
CA LYS A 137 -13.39 1.81 -1.06
C LYS A 137 -12.14 2.64 -1.40
N GLY A 138 -11.01 1.95 -1.59
CA GLY A 138 -9.74 2.57 -1.99
C GLY A 138 -9.84 3.29 -3.33
N ILE A 139 -10.47 2.68 -4.34
CA ILE A 139 -10.71 3.29 -5.65
C ILE A 139 -11.58 4.54 -5.51
N ALA A 140 -12.69 4.46 -4.76
CA ALA A 140 -13.56 5.60 -4.56
C ALA A 140 -12.82 6.78 -3.92
N LEU A 141 -11.97 6.52 -2.93
CA LEU A 141 -11.16 7.56 -2.27
C LEU A 141 -10.02 8.06 -3.17
N ALA A 142 -9.33 7.17 -3.88
CA ALA A 142 -8.21 7.54 -4.76
C ALA A 142 -8.67 8.40 -5.96
N THR A 143 -9.91 8.23 -6.39
CA THR A 143 -10.53 9.01 -7.48
C THR A 143 -11.28 10.26 -7.00
N ASP A 144 -11.32 10.51 -5.68
CA ASP A 144 -11.78 11.76 -5.09
C ASP A 144 -10.57 12.62 -4.68
N PRO A 145 -10.12 13.55 -5.53
CA PRO A 145 -8.91 14.31 -5.27
C PRO A 145 -9.03 15.21 -4.03
N VAL A 146 -10.23 15.68 -3.71
CA VAL A 146 -10.46 16.56 -2.56
C VAL A 146 -10.33 15.79 -1.25
N ALA A 147 -11.02 14.67 -1.13
CA ALA A 147 -10.96 13.84 0.07
C ALA A 147 -9.55 13.24 0.27
N ARG A 148 -8.91 12.76 -0.82
CA ARG A 148 -7.57 12.19 -0.80
C ARG A 148 -6.53 13.22 -0.35
N GLU A 149 -6.56 14.44 -0.90
CA GLU A 149 -5.65 15.52 -0.54
C GLU A 149 -5.88 15.98 0.91
N GLN A 150 -7.13 16.12 1.34
CA GLN A 150 -7.46 16.47 2.71
C GLN A 150 -6.91 15.46 3.72
N ASN A 151 -7.02 14.16 3.43
CA ASN A 151 -6.44 13.10 4.23
C ASN A 151 -4.90 13.13 4.25
N PHE A 152 -4.30 13.48 3.11
CA PHE A 152 -2.84 13.64 2.99
C PHE A 152 -2.34 14.82 3.83
N ILE A 153 -2.97 15.97 3.75
CA ILE A 153 -2.59 17.17 4.53
C ILE A 153 -2.72 16.91 6.04
N ASN A 154 -3.73 16.16 6.47
CA ASN A 154 -4.01 15.84 7.87
C ASN A 154 -3.30 14.59 8.38
N ASN A 155 -2.42 13.95 7.60
CA ASN A 155 -1.70 12.78 8.06
C ASN A 155 -0.77 13.09 9.24
N LYS A 156 -0.50 12.08 10.06
CA LYS A 156 0.39 12.16 11.22
C LYS A 156 1.66 11.34 11.03
N LEU A 157 2.01 11.06 9.78
CA LEU A 157 3.24 10.36 9.44
C LEU A 157 4.43 11.31 9.63
N SER A 158 5.35 10.95 10.50
CA SER A 158 6.57 11.71 10.68
C SER A 158 7.56 11.39 9.57
N THR A 159 8.10 12.43 8.94
CA THR A 159 9.15 12.35 7.92
C THR A 159 10.53 12.75 8.48
N ASP A 160 10.59 13.13 9.76
CA ASP A 160 11.81 13.54 10.44
C ASP A 160 12.16 12.57 11.59
N TRP A 161 13.28 11.88 11.45
CA TRP A 161 13.81 10.96 12.45
C TRP A 161 14.18 11.65 13.78
N ASN A 162 14.66 12.89 13.75
CA ASN A 162 15.00 13.62 14.96
C ASN A 162 13.75 13.90 15.79
N GLN A 163 12.64 14.24 15.13
CA GLN A 163 11.36 14.43 15.79
C GLN A 163 10.80 13.10 16.30
N SER A 164 10.86 12.05 15.50
CA SER A 164 10.32 10.72 15.86
C SER A 164 11.07 10.08 17.02
N LEU A 165 12.37 10.33 17.14
CA LEU A 165 13.23 9.74 18.17
C LEU A 165 13.53 10.68 19.34
N LYS A 166 12.94 11.87 19.36
CA LYS A 166 13.25 12.93 20.35
C LYS A 166 13.17 12.41 21.81
N ASP A 167 12.08 11.72 22.13
CA ASP A 167 11.86 11.23 23.50
C ASP A 167 12.85 10.12 23.86
N VAL A 168 13.17 9.24 22.90
CA VAL A 168 14.18 8.18 23.09
C VAL A 168 15.57 8.82 23.31
N ILE A 169 15.95 9.77 22.51
CA ILE A 169 17.22 10.49 22.63
C ILE A 169 17.30 11.19 24.00
N GLN A 170 16.21 11.84 24.42
CA GLN A 170 16.15 12.51 25.71
C GLN A 170 16.37 11.54 26.88
N VAL A 171 15.68 10.37 26.88
CA VAL A 171 15.84 9.34 27.90
C VAL A 171 17.26 8.81 27.95
N LEU A 172 17.88 8.55 26.80
CA LEU A 172 19.26 8.08 26.73
C LEU A 172 20.27 9.14 27.20
N SER A 173 20.02 10.41 26.90
CA SER A 173 20.93 11.51 27.30
C SER A 173 20.84 11.85 28.78
N THR A 174 19.74 11.52 29.46
CA THR A 174 19.58 11.78 30.91
C THR A 174 20.10 10.65 31.80
N ASN A 175 20.39 9.49 31.23
CA ASN A 175 20.88 8.32 31.99
C ASN A 175 22.39 8.09 31.81
N TYR A 176 23.10 9.01 31.22
CA TYR A 176 24.56 9.11 31.09
C TYR A 176 25.04 10.53 31.44
#